data_78fd3b85aed06d87cab04d43f9db1279
#
_entry.id   78fd3b85aed06d87cab04d43f9db1279
#
_cell.length_a   1.000
_cell.length_b   1.000
_cell.length_c   1.000
_cell.angle_alpha   90.00
_cell.angle_beta   90.00
_cell.angle_gamma   90.00
#
_symmetry.space_group_name_H-M   'P 1'
#
loop_
_entity.id
_entity.type
_entity.pdbx_description
1 polymer ?
#
loop_
_entity_poly.entity_id
_entity_poly.type
_entity_poly.pdbx_seq_one_letter_code
_entity_poly.pdbx_strand_id
1 'polypeptide(L)'
;MASQRFKRGLIAATAVAAAAVGITPVPANAQPTNQSDALKKYNELAEQATKLNEELLRAQEQQTAKQAELDKANADLAQATKSGEQARSDEEQFRGQVDKLTEASFEGARFNQLSALLVSDSQQDFLNRMSALGILAADNAEALEKLSAAVDTAEQSKKAASEAQAKAQQASDEAVKITEDVTKRKGELDKQIVEVKNVLNQLSNSDKATLKNPGDTSQPPVPAGAAGAALQFALDQRGDMYSYGATGPNLWDCSGLTMKSYAAAGVSIPRTSQGQAGAGRAVSRGEVTAGDLIIYNGGMHVGMAVDNGRVVHASTDGVPVKIVALEAPGSIYAMRRIAG
;
A
#
# COMPACT_ATOMS: atom_id res chain seq x y z
N MET A 1 54.36 23.37 -4.24
CA MET A 1 55.59 22.67 -3.76
C MET A 1 55.16 21.37 -3.11
N ALA A 2 55.65 20.34 -3.68
CA ALA A 2 56.12 19.04 -3.20
C ALA A 2 55.01 18.08 -2.70
N SER A 3 54.65 17.13 -3.49
CA SER A 3 55.39 15.94 -3.94
C SER A 3 55.40 14.79 -2.93
N GLN A 4 54.82 13.65 -3.44
CA GLN A 4 55.35 12.29 -3.30
C GLN A 4 54.79 11.45 -2.15
N ARG A 5 54.56 10.15 -2.23
CA ARG A 5 55.03 9.09 -3.16
C ARG A 5 54.20 7.81 -2.92
N PHE A 6 53.99 7.06 -3.98
CA PHE A 6 53.68 5.64 -4.05
C PHE A 6 54.51 4.76 -3.12
N LYS A 7 53.91 3.75 -2.46
CA LYS A 7 54.62 2.50 -2.15
C LYS A 7 53.73 1.30 -2.46
N ARG A 8 54.20 0.52 -3.44
CA ARG A 8 53.81 -0.85 -3.73
C ARG A 8 54.32 -1.77 -2.62
N GLY A 9 53.51 -2.73 -2.19
CA GLY A 9 53.93 -3.80 -1.26
C GLY A 9 53.23 -5.12 -1.63
N LEU A 10 53.98 -5.94 -2.18
CA LEU A 10 54.13 -7.39 -2.36
C LEU A 10 53.03 -8.31 -1.84
N ILE A 11 52.63 -9.18 -2.78
CA ILE A 11 51.85 -10.41 -2.66
C ILE A 11 52.70 -11.47 -1.91
N ALA A 12 52.15 -12.04 -0.84
CA ALA A 12 52.61 -13.30 -0.26
C ALA A 12 51.54 -14.38 -0.50
N ALA A 13 51.86 -15.31 -1.35
CA ALA A 13 51.07 -16.54 -1.58
C ALA A 13 51.38 -17.52 -0.45
N THR A 14 50.37 -17.87 0.35
CA THR A 14 50.41 -19.04 1.24
C THR A 14 49.57 -20.15 0.68
N ALA A 15 50.21 -21.22 0.27
CA ALA A 15 49.61 -22.48 -0.08
C ALA A 15 49.02 -23.13 1.19
N VAL A 16 47.71 -23.43 1.19
CA VAL A 16 47.09 -24.29 2.19
C VAL A 16 46.75 -25.63 1.55
N ALA A 17 47.33 -26.66 2.11
CA ALA A 17 47.14 -28.05 1.72
C ALA A 17 45.67 -28.50 1.92
N ALA A 18 45.09 -29.09 0.88
CA ALA A 18 43.77 -29.69 0.93
C ALA A 18 43.84 -31.03 1.65
N ALA A 19 43.21 -31.15 2.81
CA ALA A 19 42.86 -32.43 3.41
C ALA A 19 41.53 -32.91 2.77
N ALA A 20 41.62 -34.01 2.01
CA ALA A 20 40.48 -34.67 1.43
C ALA A 20 39.70 -35.42 2.56
N VAL A 21 38.59 -34.85 3.00
CA VAL A 21 37.57 -35.57 3.76
C VAL A 21 36.63 -36.23 2.76
N GLY A 22 36.63 -37.55 2.74
CA GLY A 22 35.74 -38.33 1.89
C GLY A 22 34.27 -38.08 2.26
N ILE A 23 33.55 -37.34 1.42
CA ILE A 23 32.12 -37.23 1.45
C ILE A 23 31.54 -38.38 0.62
N THR A 24 30.91 -39.34 1.31
CA THR A 24 30.08 -40.33 0.63
C THR A 24 28.91 -39.61 -0.05
N PRO A 25 28.63 -39.81 -1.34
CA PRO A 25 27.50 -39.19 -1.98
C PRO A 25 26.21 -39.80 -1.43
N VAL A 26 25.42 -39.00 -0.77
CA VAL A 26 23.98 -39.26 -0.55
C VAL A 26 23.37 -39.33 -1.95
N PRO A 27 22.56 -40.33 -2.32
CA PRO A 27 21.89 -40.33 -3.60
C PRO A 27 20.91 -39.15 -3.65
N ALA A 28 21.32 -38.08 -4.32
CA ALA A 28 20.38 -37.07 -4.77
C ALA A 28 19.39 -37.81 -5.70
N ASN A 29 18.11 -37.81 -5.36
CA ASN A 29 17.06 -38.16 -6.29
C ASN A 29 17.25 -37.30 -7.52
N ALA A 30 17.87 -37.88 -8.54
CA ALA A 30 18.10 -37.21 -9.81
C ALA A 30 16.74 -36.91 -10.44
N GLN A 31 16.35 -35.65 -10.41
CA GLN A 31 15.36 -35.14 -11.35
C GLN A 31 15.86 -35.49 -12.76
N PRO A 32 14.98 -35.93 -13.66
CA PRO A 32 15.40 -36.30 -15.00
C PRO A 32 16.06 -35.10 -15.69
N THR A 33 17.34 -35.22 -15.99
CA THR A 33 18.22 -34.18 -16.56
C THR A 33 17.98 -33.90 -18.04
N ASN A 34 16.86 -34.36 -18.62
CA ASN A 34 16.49 -34.13 -20.02
C ASN A 34 15.14 -33.46 -20.17
N GLN A 35 15.03 -32.24 -19.65
CA GLN A 35 13.93 -31.38 -20.11
C GLN A 35 14.15 -31.02 -21.57
N SER A 36 13.09 -31.11 -22.40
CA SER A 36 13.15 -30.61 -23.77
C SER A 36 13.44 -29.09 -23.77
N ASP A 37 14.11 -28.62 -24.84
CA ASP A 37 14.38 -27.17 -24.96
C ASP A 37 13.09 -26.36 -25.00
N ALA A 38 12.01 -26.92 -25.53
CA ALA A 38 10.68 -26.31 -25.50
C ALA A 38 10.13 -26.17 -24.08
N LEU A 39 10.29 -27.16 -23.20
CA LEU A 39 9.88 -27.13 -21.81
C LEU A 39 10.73 -26.14 -21.00
N LYS A 40 12.03 -26.04 -21.28
CA LYS A 40 12.89 -25.03 -20.67
C LYS A 40 12.42 -23.60 -21.03
N LYS A 41 12.21 -23.36 -22.34
CA LYS A 41 11.69 -22.09 -22.83
C LYS A 41 10.32 -21.74 -22.20
N TYR A 42 9.43 -22.73 -22.11
CA TYR A 42 8.14 -22.54 -21.43
C TYR A 42 8.34 -22.10 -19.98
N ASN A 43 9.19 -22.78 -19.20
CA ASN A 43 9.43 -22.44 -17.79
C ASN A 43 10.00 -21.03 -17.62
N GLU A 44 10.94 -20.62 -18.48
CA GLU A 44 11.51 -19.25 -18.47
C GLU A 44 10.45 -18.17 -18.74
N LEU A 45 9.63 -18.37 -19.78
CA LEU A 45 8.56 -17.45 -20.13
C LEU A 45 7.46 -17.39 -19.05
N ALA A 46 7.13 -18.53 -18.47
CA ALA A 46 6.17 -18.66 -17.40
C ALA A 46 6.64 -17.97 -16.10
N GLU A 47 7.92 -18.08 -15.76
CA GLU A 47 8.52 -17.35 -14.64
C GLU A 47 8.48 -15.83 -14.88
N GLN A 48 8.81 -15.36 -16.07
CA GLN A 48 8.71 -13.95 -16.45
C GLN A 48 7.27 -13.45 -16.34
N ALA A 49 6.28 -14.22 -16.82
CA ALA A 49 4.88 -13.87 -16.71
C ALA A 49 4.41 -13.81 -15.24
N THR A 50 4.85 -14.73 -14.40
CA THR A 50 4.55 -14.72 -12.96
C THR A 50 5.12 -13.46 -12.29
N LYS A 51 6.35 -13.07 -12.64
CA LYS A 51 6.97 -11.84 -12.17
C LYS A 51 6.18 -10.60 -12.60
N LEU A 52 5.82 -10.50 -13.88
CA LEU A 52 5.01 -9.40 -14.39
C LEU A 52 3.63 -9.33 -13.72
N ASN A 53 3.01 -10.50 -13.43
CA ASN A 53 1.75 -10.56 -12.69
C ASN A 53 1.88 -9.97 -11.28
N GLU A 54 2.90 -10.36 -10.52
CA GLU A 54 3.14 -9.83 -9.18
C GLU A 54 3.46 -8.31 -9.21
N GLU A 55 4.21 -7.85 -10.20
CA GLU A 55 4.48 -6.42 -10.41
C GLU A 55 3.20 -5.64 -10.76
N LEU A 56 2.32 -6.19 -11.59
CA LEU A 56 1.01 -5.61 -11.90
C LEU A 56 0.12 -5.52 -10.67
N LEU A 57 0.00 -6.62 -9.92
CA LEU A 57 -0.82 -6.67 -8.70
C LEU A 57 -0.35 -5.63 -7.68
N ARG A 58 0.96 -5.48 -7.51
CA ARG A 58 1.56 -4.45 -6.65
C ARG A 58 1.25 -3.03 -7.13
N ALA A 59 1.33 -2.78 -8.43
CA ALA A 59 0.97 -1.49 -8.99
C ALA A 59 -0.52 -1.18 -8.78
N GLN A 60 -1.40 -2.19 -8.86
CA GLN A 60 -2.83 -2.06 -8.56
C GLN A 60 -3.09 -1.76 -7.07
N GLU A 61 -2.34 -2.37 -6.14
CA GLU A 61 -2.41 -2.00 -4.71
C GLU A 61 -2.02 -0.53 -4.49
N GLN A 62 -0.94 -0.09 -5.15
CA GLN A 62 -0.50 1.32 -5.10
C GLN A 62 -1.54 2.26 -5.73
N GLN A 63 -2.16 1.87 -6.83
CA GLN A 63 -3.24 2.63 -7.46
C GLN A 63 -4.42 2.83 -6.52
N THR A 64 -4.84 1.76 -5.84
CA THR A 64 -5.93 1.82 -4.85
C THR A 64 -5.58 2.76 -3.69
N ALA A 65 -4.35 2.70 -3.19
CA ALA A 65 -3.88 3.59 -2.13
C ALA A 65 -3.85 5.07 -2.58
N LYS A 66 -3.35 5.34 -3.79
CA LYS A 66 -3.31 6.71 -4.36
C LYS A 66 -4.71 7.26 -4.65
N GLN A 67 -5.65 6.42 -5.07
CA GLN A 67 -7.04 6.84 -5.22
C GLN A 67 -7.66 7.24 -3.88
N ALA A 68 -7.41 6.49 -2.81
CA ALA A 68 -7.88 6.82 -1.48
C ALA A 68 -7.25 8.14 -0.94
N GLU A 69 -5.97 8.40 -1.24
CA GLU A 69 -5.31 9.66 -0.93
C GLU A 69 -5.95 10.84 -1.68
N LEU A 70 -6.27 10.67 -2.97
CA LEU A 70 -6.96 11.67 -3.78
C LEU A 70 -8.36 11.96 -3.24
N ASP A 71 -9.12 10.92 -2.93
CA ASP A 71 -10.48 11.08 -2.40
C ASP A 71 -10.47 11.85 -1.08
N LYS A 72 -9.51 11.55 -0.19
CA LYS A 72 -9.29 12.28 1.05
C LYS A 72 -8.90 13.73 0.79
N ALA A 73 -7.95 13.98 -0.11
CA ALA A 73 -7.50 15.34 -0.43
C ALA A 73 -8.64 16.19 -1.00
N ASN A 74 -9.51 15.60 -1.83
CA ASN A 74 -10.70 16.28 -2.35
C ASN A 74 -11.73 16.59 -1.26
N ALA A 75 -11.93 15.68 -0.30
CA ALA A 75 -12.79 15.92 0.86
C ALA A 75 -12.25 17.05 1.75
N ASP A 76 -10.95 17.05 2.01
CA ASP A 76 -10.27 18.11 2.79
C ASP A 76 -10.38 19.47 2.07
N LEU A 77 -10.24 19.51 0.74
CA LEU A 77 -10.44 20.72 -0.07
C LEU A 77 -11.88 21.22 0.01
N ALA A 78 -12.87 20.35 -0.13
CA ALA A 78 -14.27 20.72 -0.03
C ALA A 78 -14.61 21.30 1.35
N GLN A 79 -14.08 20.71 2.42
CA GLN A 79 -14.27 21.22 3.79
C GLN A 79 -13.58 22.58 3.98
N ALA A 80 -12.34 22.73 3.52
CA ALA A 80 -11.61 24.00 3.63
C ALA A 80 -12.29 25.13 2.82
N THR A 81 -12.81 24.81 1.63
CA THR A 81 -13.57 25.77 0.81
C THR A 81 -14.84 26.24 1.55
N LYS A 82 -15.62 25.29 2.08
CA LYS A 82 -16.82 25.60 2.84
C LYS A 82 -16.53 26.47 4.08
N SER A 83 -15.47 26.13 4.81
CA SER A 83 -15.03 26.94 5.97
C SER A 83 -14.60 28.34 5.55
N GLY A 84 -13.92 28.46 4.40
CA GLY A 84 -13.53 29.76 3.85
C GLY A 84 -14.71 30.61 3.39
N GLU A 85 -15.74 30.02 2.81
CA GLU A 85 -17.00 30.72 2.46
C GLU A 85 -17.72 31.22 3.69
N GLN A 86 -17.84 30.39 4.74
CA GLN A 86 -18.46 30.80 6.01
C GLN A 86 -17.68 31.94 6.67
N ALA A 87 -16.34 31.81 6.75
CA ALA A 87 -15.51 32.85 7.36
C ALA A 87 -15.60 34.19 6.62
N ARG A 88 -15.71 34.16 5.28
CA ARG A 88 -15.99 35.40 4.50
C ARG A 88 -17.37 36.01 4.81
N SER A 89 -18.39 35.16 4.88
CA SER A 89 -19.73 35.64 5.23
C SER A 89 -19.75 36.28 6.61
N ASP A 90 -19.07 35.68 7.58
CA ASP A 90 -18.95 36.22 8.94
C ASP A 90 -18.17 37.55 8.94
N GLU A 91 -17.05 37.63 8.18
CA GLU A 91 -16.29 38.88 8.01
C GLU A 91 -17.17 40.00 7.41
N GLU A 92 -17.91 39.73 6.33
CA GLU A 92 -18.80 40.69 5.70
C GLU A 92 -19.91 41.16 6.66
N GLN A 93 -20.49 40.25 7.45
CA GLN A 93 -21.50 40.55 8.44
C GLN A 93 -20.96 41.50 9.53
N PHE A 94 -19.79 41.15 10.10
CA PHE A 94 -19.20 41.98 11.16
C PHE A 94 -18.68 43.32 10.63
N ARG A 95 -18.13 43.33 9.41
CA ARG A 95 -17.73 44.57 8.74
C ARG A 95 -18.94 45.52 8.57
N GLY A 96 -20.08 44.99 8.11
CA GLY A 96 -21.31 45.78 7.99
C GLY A 96 -21.85 46.29 9.32
N GLN A 97 -21.62 45.56 10.43
CA GLN A 97 -21.95 46.06 11.78
C GLN A 97 -21.05 47.23 12.21
N VAL A 98 -19.73 47.09 12.01
CA VAL A 98 -18.74 48.13 12.33
C VAL A 98 -18.97 49.38 11.48
N ASP A 99 -19.29 49.24 10.21
CA ASP A 99 -19.58 50.36 9.29
C ASP A 99 -20.78 51.15 9.82
N LYS A 100 -21.88 50.48 10.19
CA LYS A 100 -23.06 51.15 10.78
C LYS A 100 -22.75 51.87 12.11
N LEU A 101 -21.94 51.22 12.98
CA LEU A 101 -21.50 51.82 14.23
C LEU A 101 -20.62 53.07 14.00
N THR A 102 -19.74 52.98 13.01
CA THR A 102 -18.86 54.09 12.60
C THR A 102 -19.68 55.25 12.04
N GLU A 103 -20.67 54.98 11.19
CA GLU A 103 -21.58 55.99 10.64
C GLU A 103 -22.37 56.66 11.74
N ALA A 104 -22.99 55.91 12.64
CA ALA A 104 -23.73 56.43 13.76
C ALA A 104 -22.84 57.26 14.72
N SER A 105 -21.61 56.83 14.96
CA SER A 105 -20.62 57.54 15.76
C SER A 105 -20.20 58.86 15.10
N PHE A 106 -20.06 58.87 13.77
CA PHE A 106 -19.68 60.05 13.00
C PHE A 106 -20.83 61.07 12.93
N GLU A 107 -22.07 60.62 12.78
CA GLU A 107 -23.25 61.48 12.84
C GLU A 107 -23.45 62.07 14.26
N GLY A 108 -23.26 61.27 15.30
CA GLY A 108 -23.31 61.67 16.68
C GLY A 108 -22.19 62.64 17.09
N ALA A 109 -20.99 62.55 16.49
CA ALA A 109 -19.87 63.45 16.76
C ALA A 109 -20.08 64.87 16.21
N ARG A 110 -20.97 65.04 15.25
CA ARG A 110 -21.42 66.40 14.82
C ARG A 110 -22.21 67.13 15.89
N PHE A 111 -22.86 66.43 16.80
CA PHE A 111 -23.48 66.94 17.99
C PHE A 111 -22.61 66.69 19.20
N ASN A 112 -21.60 67.49 19.38
CA ASN A 112 -20.71 67.67 20.49
C ASN A 112 -21.10 66.83 21.75
N GLN A 113 -20.72 65.53 21.74
CA GLN A 113 -21.02 64.58 22.86
C GLN A 113 -20.56 65.18 24.21
N LEU A 114 -19.42 65.85 24.18
CA LEU A 114 -18.92 66.60 25.34
C LEU A 114 -19.86 67.78 25.73
N SER A 115 -20.44 68.48 24.76
CA SER A 115 -21.42 69.53 25.05
C SER A 115 -22.74 68.98 25.60
N ALA A 116 -23.20 67.81 25.11
CA ALA A 116 -24.40 67.18 25.66
C ALA A 116 -24.22 66.66 27.11
N LEU A 117 -22.97 66.28 27.47
CA LEU A 117 -22.60 65.94 28.85
C LEU A 117 -22.53 67.17 29.75
N LEU A 118 -22.03 68.29 29.22
CA LEU A 118 -21.92 69.57 29.99
C LEU A 118 -23.23 70.28 30.18
N VAL A 119 -24.27 69.96 29.41
CA VAL A 119 -25.63 70.56 29.48
C VAL A 119 -26.65 69.59 30.07
N SER A 120 -26.24 68.76 31.06
CA SER A 120 -27.17 67.91 31.79
C SER A 120 -28.00 68.66 32.81
N ASP A 121 -29.31 68.41 32.80
CA ASP A 121 -30.26 69.11 33.63
C ASP A 121 -30.25 68.70 35.14
N SER A 122 -29.58 67.57 35.44
CA SER A 122 -29.41 67.03 36.79
C SER A 122 -28.21 66.10 36.90
N GLN A 123 -27.71 65.87 38.12
CA GLN A 123 -26.67 64.90 38.41
C GLN A 123 -27.06 63.49 37.95
N GLN A 124 -28.32 63.11 38.06
CA GLN A 124 -28.81 61.80 37.62
C GLN A 124 -28.80 61.66 36.07
N ASP A 125 -29.19 62.73 35.37
CA ASP A 125 -29.12 62.74 33.89
C ASP A 125 -27.70 62.63 33.39
N PHE A 126 -26.74 63.33 34.03
CA PHE A 126 -25.29 63.13 33.72
C PHE A 126 -24.82 61.70 33.88
N LEU A 127 -25.17 61.05 35.01
CA LEU A 127 -24.76 59.62 35.23
C LEU A 127 -25.44 58.71 34.27
N ASN A 128 -26.69 58.92 33.90
CA ASN A 128 -27.39 58.11 32.90
C ASN A 128 -26.71 58.21 31.49
N ARG A 129 -26.35 59.41 31.08
CA ARG A 129 -25.67 59.69 29.82
C ARG A 129 -24.25 59.08 29.80
N MET A 130 -23.51 59.17 30.89
CA MET A 130 -22.20 58.54 31.05
C MET A 130 -22.29 57.00 30.98
N SER A 131 -23.31 56.41 31.61
CA SER A 131 -23.59 54.99 31.54
C SER A 131 -23.91 54.54 30.12
N ALA A 132 -24.78 55.31 29.41
CA ALA A 132 -25.12 55.00 28.01
C ALA A 132 -23.90 55.07 27.05
N LEU A 133 -23.01 56.05 27.23
CA LEU A 133 -21.76 56.16 26.49
C LEU A 133 -20.80 55.05 26.84
N GLY A 134 -20.74 54.60 28.08
CA GLY A 134 -19.95 53.44 28.48
C GLY A 134 -20.44 52.14 27.83
N ILE A 135 -21.75 51.93 27.75
CA ILE A 135 -22.34 50.78 27.04
C ILE A 135 -22.01 50.85 25.54
N LEU A 136 -22.21 52.01 24.89
CA LEU A 136 -21.91 52.18 23.48
C LEU A 136 -20.42 51.95 23.17
N ALA A 137 -19.51 52.42 24.04
CA ALA A 137 -18.09 52.18 23.90
C ALA A 137 -17.73 50.68 24.04
N ALA A 138 -18.40 49.97 24.95
CA ALA A 138 -18.21 48.52 25.12
C ALA A 138 -18.73 47.75 23.91
N ASP A 139 -19.92 48.09 23.39
CA ASP A 139 -20.51 47.48 22.20
C ASP A 139 -19.62 47.68 20.95
N ASN A 140 -19.04 48.89 20.78
CA ASN A 140 -18.10 49.19 19.71
C ASN A 140 -16.81 48.40 19.85
N ALA A 141 -16.27 48.24 21.05
CA ALA A 141 -15.06 47.46 21.29
C ALA A 141 -15.31 45.96 20.98
N GLU A 142 -16.44 45.41 21.41
CA GLU A 142 -16.85 44.05 21.12
C GLU A 142 -17.03 43.80 19.60
N ALA A 143 -17.65 44.72 18.89
CA ALA A 143 -17.85 44.65 17.46
C ALA A 143 -16.50 44.64 16.68
N LEU A 144 -15.55 45.50 17.10
CA LEU A 144 -14.20 45.54 16.51
C LEU A 144 -13.40 44.24 16.80
N GLU A 145 -13.50 43.70 17.99
CA GLU A 145 -12.86 42.43 18.35
C GLU A 145 -13.42 41.27 17.50
N LYS A 146 -14.76 41.19 17.33
CA LYS A 146 -15.40 40.20 16.46
C LYS A 146 -14.98 40.34 15.02
N LEU A 147 -14.91 41.56 14.48
CA LEU A 147 -14.42 41.80 13.13
C LEU A 147 -12.97 41.36 12.97
N SER A 148 -12.08 41.70 13.90
CA SER A 148 -10.67 41.27 13.86
C SER A 148 -10.56 39.76 13.86
N ALA A 149 -11.27 39.07 14.75
CA ALA A 149 -11.29 37.61 14.81
C ALA A 149 -11.86 36.99 13.53
N ALA A 150 -12.89 37.60 12.92
CA ALA A 150 -13.45 37.13 11.66
C ALA A 150 -12.47 37.28 10.48
N VAL A 151 -11.75 38.40 10.40
CA VAL A 151 -10.68 38.62 9.39
C VAL A 151 -9.58 37.61 9.55
N ASP A 152 -9.05 37.36 10.74
CA ASP A 152 -8.03 36.39 11.01
C ASP A 152 -8.48 34.96 10.60
N THR A 153 -9.72 34.62 10.91
CA THR A 153 -10.33 33.33 10.54
C THR A 153 -10.47 33.21 9.03
N ALA A 154 -10.87 34.24 8.33
CA ALA A 154 -11.00 34.27 6.88
C ALA A 154 -9.63 34.09 6.20
N GLU A 155 -8.58 34.75 6.68
CA GLU A 155 -7.23 34.61 6.17
C GLU A 155 -6.68 33.19 6.39
N GLN A 156 -6.86 32.63 7.59
CA GLN A 156 -6.44 31.26 7.90
C GLN A 156 -7.19 30.24 7.03
N SER A 157 -8.50 30.41 6.86
CA SER A 157 -9.33 29.54 6.02
C SER A 157 -8.93 29.61 4.54
N LYS A 158 -8.61 30.81 4.04
CA LYS A 158 -8.09 31.00 2.67
C LYS A 158 -6.76 30.27 2.45
N LYS A 159 -5.86 30.38 3.43
CA LYS A 159 -4.57 29.66 3.39
C LYS A 159 -4.78 28.15 3.40
N ALA A 160 -5.64 27.65 4.30
CA ALA A 160 -5.97 26.23 4.40
C ALA A 160 -6.58 25.69 3.08
N ALA A 161 -7.49 26.45 2.44
CA ALA A 161 -8.06 26.07 1.14
C ALA A 161 -7.01 26.01 0.03
N SER A 162 -6.08 26.97 -0.02
CA SER A 162 -4.98 26.96 -1.00
C SER A 162 -4.04 25.76 -0.80
N GLU A 163 -3.69 25.44 0.44
CA GLU A 163 -2.86 24.26 0.76
C GLU A 163 -3.58 22.94 0.42
N ALA A 164 -4.88 22.85 0.74
CA ALA A 164 -5.70 21.69 0.38
C ALA A 164 -5.82 21.52 -1.14
N GLN A 165 -5.98 22.61 -1.89
CA GLN A 165 -6.00 22.59 -3.36
C GLN A 165 -4.68 22.06 -3.95
N ALA A 166 -3.54 22.53 -3.43
CA ALA A 166 -2.23 22.07 -3.89
C ALA A 166 -2.04 20.56 -3.62
N LYS A 167 -2.46 20.09 -2.44
CA LYS A 167 -2.42 18.65 -2.11
C LYS A 167 -3.34 17.81 -2.99
N ALA A 168 -4.55 18.28 -3.26
CA ALA A 168 -5.49 17.58 -4.15
C ALA A 168 -4.95 17.49 -5.58
N GLN A 169 -4.33 18.56 -6.09
CA GLN A 169 -3.69 18.55 -7.42
C GLN A 169 -2.53 17.55 -7.46
N GLN A 170 -1.65 17.56 -6.46
CA GLN A 170 -0.54 16.61 -6.38
C GLN A 170 -1.05 15.16 -6.34
N ALA A 171 -2.05 14.87 -5.49
CA ALA A 171 -2.63 13.53 -5.39
C ALA A 171 -3.27 13.09 -6.74
N SER A 172 -3.92 14.02 -7.45
CA SER A 172 -4.47 13.76 -8.79
C SER A 172 -3.38 13.40 -9.79
N ASP A 173 -2.30 14.16 -9.84
CA ASP A 173 -1.18 13.90 -10.77
C ASP A 173 -0.51 12.55 -10.48
N GLU A 174 -0.37 12.18 -9.21
CA GLU A 174 0.15 10.88 -8.80
C GLU A 174 -0.79 9.74 -9.16
N ALA A 175 -2.12 9.90 -8.98
CA ALA A 175 -3.13 8.91 -9.36
C ALA A 175 -3.16 8.66 -10.88
N VAL A 176 -2.99 9.71 -11.69
CA VAL A 176 -2.87 9.57 -13.15
C VAL A 176 -1.64 8.76 -13.53
N LYS A 177 -0.47 9.11 -13.00
CA LYS A 177 0.80 8.41 -13.30
C LYS A 177 0.75 6.93 -12.94
N ILE A 178 0.20 6.57 -11.78
CA ILE A 178 0.10 5.15 -11.40
C ILE A 178 -0.92 4.41 -12.26
N THR A 179 -1.97 5.07 -12.72
CA THR A 179 -2.97 4.47 -13.63
C THR A 179 -2.35 4.17 -15.00
N GLU A 180 -1.51 5.05 -15.51
CA GLU A 180 -0.75 4.82 -16.74
C GLU A 180 0.23 3.64 -16.59
N ASP A 181 0.97 3.56 -15.46
CA ASP A 181 1.89 2.45 -15.17
C ASP A 181 1.15 1.11 -15.07
N VAL A 182 0.01 1.06 -14.37
CA VAL A 182 -0.85 -0.14 -14.29
C VAL A 182 -1.31 -0.59 -15.67
N THR A 183 -1.75 0.34 -16.51
CA THR A 183 -2.21 0.05 -17.88
C THR A 183 -1.09 -0.52 -18.75
N LYS A 184 0.10 0.06 -18.66
CA LYS A 184 1.29 -0.42 -19.37
C LYS A 184 1.67 -1.83 -18.93
N ARG A 185 1.80 -2.07 -17.62
CA ARG A 185 2.15 -3.39 -17.05
C ARG A 185 1.14 -4.46 -17.43
N LYS A 186 -0.15 -4.12 -17.40
CA LYS A 186 -1.20 -5.03 -17.86
C LYS A 186 -1.00 -5.42 -19.33
N GLY A 187 -0.74 -4.47 -20.21
CA GLY A 187 -0.46 -4.74 -21.63
C GLY A 187 0.79 -5.59 -21.86
N GLU A 188 1.83 -5.42 -21.05
CA GLU A 188 3.05 -6.24 -21.09
C GLU A 188 2.75 -7.68 -20.63
N LEU A 189 2.02 -7.84 -19.52
CA LEU A 189 1.60 -9.15 -19.03
C LEU A 189 0.72 -9.90 -20.03
N ASP A 190 -0.27 -9.24 -20.62
CA ASP A 190 -1.17 -9.84 -21.62
C ASP A 190 -0.39 -10.40 -22.82
N LYS A 191 0.62 -9.67 -23.30
CA LYS A 191 1.51 -10.15 -24.37
C LYS A 191 2.32 -11.37 -23.93
N GLN A 192 2.88 -11.33 -22.73
CA GLN A 192 3.67 -12.44 -22.18
C GLN A 192 2.82 -13.71 -22.00
N ILE A 193 1.57 -13.57 -21.52
CA ILE A 193 0.63 -14.69 -21.39
C ILE A 193 0.35 -15.33 -22.75
N VAL A 194 0.16 -14.54 -23.80
CA VAL A 194 -0.02 -15.07 -25.17
C VAL A 194 1.18 -15.91 -25.59
N GLU A 195 2.39 -15.41 -25.33
CA GLU A 195 3.62 -16.14 -25.68
C GLU A 195 3.75 -17.45 -24.88
N VAL A 196 3.51 -17.43 -23.56
CA VAL A 196 3.47 -18.63 -22.71
C VAL A 196 2.49 -19.67 -23.26
N LYS A 197 1.27 -19.25 -23.60
CA LYS A 197 0.24 -20.16 -24.17
C LYS A 197 0.64 -20.73 -25.51
N ASN A 198 1.27 -19.95 -26.37
CA ASN A 198 1.75 -20.43 -27.67
C ASN A 198 2.81 -21.53 -27.48
N VAL A 199 3.79 -21.33 -26.60
CA VAL A 199 4.80 -22.34 -26.31
C VAL A 199 4.18 -23.56 -25.62
N LEU A 200 3.27 -23.38 -24.66
CA LEU A 200 2.54 -24.48 -24.00
C LEU A 200 1.78 -25.35 -25.02
N ASN A 201 1.15 -24.75 -26.02
CA ASN A 201 0.42 -25.47 -27.06
C ASN A 201 1.37 -26.32 -27.95
N GLN A 202 2.61 -25.86 -28.15
CA GLN A 202 3.64 -26.52 -28.95
C GLN A 202 4.40 -27.64 -28.21
N LEU A 203 4.24 -27.71 -26.87
CA LEU A 203 4.87 -28.76 -26.08
C LEU A 203 4.43 -30.17 -26.53
N SER A 204 5.36 -31.13 -26.43
CA SER A 204 5.06 -32.56 -26.64
C SER A 204 4.03 -33.06 -25.62
N ASN A 205 3.37 -34.17 -25.94
CA ASN A 205 2.46 -34.82 -24.97
C ASN A 205 3.19 -35.26 -23.69
N SER A 206 4.44 -35.65 -23.80
CA SER A 206 5.30 -36.00 -22.65
C SER A 206 5.57 -34.79 -21.76
N ASP A 207 5.92 -33.61 -22.32
CA ASP A 207 6.17 -32.41 -21.60
C ASP A 207 4.88 -31.91 -20.91
N LYS A 208 3.75 -31.94 -21.64
CA LYS A 208 2.42 -31.60 -21.07
C LYS A 208 2.03 -32.54 -19.93
N ALA A 209 2.33 -33.82 -20.03
CA ALA A 209 2.10 -34.77 -18.93
C ALA A 209 2.94 -34.44 -17.70
N THR A 210 4.21 -34.02 -17.91
CA THR A 210 5.10 -33.56 -16.85
C THR A 210 4.55 -32.35 -16.13
N LEU A 211 4.05 -31.33 -16.85
CA LEU A 211 3.43 -30.14 -16.26
C LEU A 211 2.15 -30.49 -15.46
N LYS A 212 1.32 -31.37 -16.01
CA LYS A 212 0.05 -31.80 -15.39
C LYS A 212 0.22 -32.84 -14.28
N ASN A 213 1.45 -33.26 -13.99
CA ASN A 213 1.72 -34.18 -12.88
C ASN A 213 1.12 -33.60 -11.58
N PRO A 214 0.24 -34.36 -10.87
CA PRO A 214 -0.46 -33.85 -9.68
C PRO A 214 0.43 -33.63 -8.46
N GLY A 215 1.72 -33.97 -8.55
CA GLY A 215 2.64 -33.89 -7.42
C GLY A 215 2.39 -34.97 -6.38
N ASP A 216 2.65 -34.66 -5.12
CA ASP A 216 2.38 -35.57 -4.02
C ASP A 216 0.85 -35.60 -3.72
N THR A 217 0.27 -36.76 -3.87
CA THR A 217 -1.17 -37.01 -3.65
C THR A 217 -1.51 -37.46 -2.24
N SER A 218 -0.53 -37.53 -1.34
CA SER A 218 -0.78 -37.90 0.08
C SER A 218 -1.73 -36.92 0.76
N GLN A 219 -2.34 -37.38 1.83
CA GLN A 219 -3.16 -36.55 2.73
C GLN A 219 -2.30 -36.23 3.97
N PRO A 220 -1.62 -35.07 4.00
CA PRO A 220 -0.82 -34.71 5.16
C PRO A 220 -1.71 -34.39 6.37
N PRO A 221 -1.22 -34.61 7.58
CA PRO A 221 -1.92 -34.17 8.77
C PRO A 221 -2.02 -32.64 8.81
N VAL A 222 -3.20 -32.14 9.12
CA VAL A 222 -3.49 -30.71 9.24
C VAL A 222 -3.56 -30.34 10.71
N PRO A 223 -2.77 -29.38 11.21
CA PRO A 223 -2.81 -28.97 12.62
C PRO A 223 -4.13 -28.26 12.96
N ALA A 224 -4.47 -28.18 14.24
CA ALA A 224 -5.58 -27.36 14.71
C ALA A 224 -5.27 -25.84 14.57
N GLY A 225 -6.32 -25.01 14.54
CA GLY A 225 -6.21 -23.55 14.51
C GLY A 225 -6.18 -22.96 13.10
N ALA A 226 -5.96 -21.65 13.02
CA ALA A 226 -6.08 -20.89 11.76
C ALA A 226 -5.06 -21.33 10.71
N ALA A 227 -3.82 -21.65 11.10
CA ALA A 227 -2.80 -22.15 10.17
C ALA A 227 -3.23 -23.47 9.52
N GLY A 228 -3.80 -24.38 10.31
CA GLY A 228 -4.33 -25.65 9.81
C GLY A 228 -5.55 -25.46 8.91
N ALA A 229 -6.50 -24.61 9.30
CA ALA A 229 -7.67 -24.32 8.48
C ALA A 229 -7.27 -23.70 7.13
N ALA A 230 -6.28 -22.81 7.12
CA ALA A 230 -5.73 -22.24 5.88
C ALA A 230 -5.05 -23.32 5.02
N LEU A 231 -4.23 -24.19 5.62
CA LEU A 231 -3.61 -25.29 4.91
C LEU A 231 -4.65 -26.24 4.33
N GLN A 232 -5.70 -26.62 5.10
CA GLN A 232 -6.76 -27.49 4.59
C GLN A 232 -7.43 -26.90 3.36
N PHE A 233 -7.79 -25.59 3.41
CA PHE A 233 -8.34 -24.89 2.25
C PHE A 233 -7.42 -24.99 1.03
N ALA A 234 -6.12 -24.73 1.20
CA ALA A 234 -5.15 -24.81 0.10
C ALA A 234 -5.03 -26.23 -0.48
N LEU A 235 -5.07 -27.25 0.37
CA LEU A 235 -5.03 -28.66 -0.02
C LEU A 235 -6.28 -29.09 -0.79
N ASP A 236 -7.43 -28.53 -0.47
CA ASP A 236 -8.69 -28.81 -1.16
C ASP A 236 -8.73 -28.25 -2.60
N GLN A 237 -7.85 -27.27 -2.92
CA GLN A 237 -7.72 -26.72 -4.27
C GLN A 237 -6.75 -27.51 -5.17
N ARG A 238 -6.16 -28.60 -4.68
CA ARG A 238 -5.27 -29.43 -5.50
C ARG A 238 -5.97 -29.96 -6.75
N GLY A 239 -5.33 -29.77 -7.89
CA GLY A 239 -5.90 -30.10 -9.21
C GLY A 239 -6.55 -28.93 -9.92
N ASP A 240 -6.92 -27.86 -9.22
CA ASP A 240 -7.37 -26.60 -9.84
C ASP A 240 -6.24 -25.98 -10.63
N MET A 241 -6.57 -25.38 -11.77
CA MET A 241 -5.56 -24.83 -12.67
C MET A 241 -5.10 -23.44 -12.25
N TYR A 242 -3.85 -23.13 -12.58
CA TYR A 242 -3.34 -21.76 -12.42
C TYR A 242 -3.98 -20.80 -13.43
N SER A 243 -4.17 -19.56 -12.99
CA SER A 243 -4.43 -18.41 -13.87
C SER A 243 -3.87 -17.13 -13.25
N TYR A 244 -3.20 -16.30 -14.06
CA TYR A 244 -2.61 -15.04 -13.60
C TYR A 244 -3.68 -14.11 -13.02
N GLY A 245 -3.43 -13.58 -11.82
CA GLY A 245 -4.34 -12.69 -11.10
C GLY A 245 -5.56 -13.34 -10.46
N ALA A 246 -5.73 -14.68 -10.57
CA ALA A 246 -6.92 -15.38 -10.08
C ALA A 246 -6.89 -15.59 -8.55
N THR A 247 -8.08 -15.54 -7.94
CA THR A 247 -8.30 -15.73 -6.50
C THR A 247 -9.43 -16.73 -6.21
N GLY A 248 -9.65 -17.69 -7.12
CA GLY A 248 -10.66 -18.74 -6.98
C GLY A 248 -12.00 -18.40 -7.66
N PRO A 249 -12.99 -19.28 -7.54
CA PRO A 249 -12.94 -20.54 -6.77
C PRO A 249 -12.27 -21.73 -7.50
N ASN A 250 -12.09 -21.70 -8.82
CA ASN A 250 -11.61 -22.85 -9.61
C ASN A 250 -10.25 -22.58 -10.31
N LEU A 251 -9.77 -21.34 -10.21
CA LEU A 251 -8.51 -20.89 -10.78
C LEU A 251 -7.75 -20.07 -9.75
N TRP A 252 -6.44 -20.27 -9.67
CA TRP A 252 -5.61 -19.67 -8.63
C TRP A 252 -4.30 -19.14 -9.19
N ASP A 253 -3.87 -17.96 -8.72
CA ASP A 253 -2.44 -17.64 -8.74
C ASP A 253 -1.81 -17.93 -7.37
N CYS A 254 -0.49 -17.79 -7.26
CA CYS A 254 0.26 -18.19 -6.07
C CYS A 254 -0.19 -17.43 -4.80
N SER A 255 -0.22 -16.11 -4.86
CA SER A 255 -0.57 -15.24 -3.74
C SER A 255 -2.08 -15.18 -3.49
N GLY A 256 -2.90 -15.37 -4.52
CA GLY A 256 -4.35 -15.49 -4.42
C GLY A 256 -4.78 -16.75 -3.68
N LEU A 257 -4.13 -17.89 -3.95
CA LEU A 257 -4.36 -19.14 -3.23
C LEU A 257 -4.09 -18.96 -1.73
N THR A 258 -2.90 -18.48 -1.36
CA THR A 258 -2.51 -18.30 0.04
C THR A 258 -3.37 -17.25 0.74
N MET A 259 -3.71 -16.14 0.07
CA MET A 259 -4.60 -15.11 0.60
C MET A 259 -5.99 -15.67 0.92
N LYS A 260 -6.59 -16.41 0.00
CA LYS A 260 -7.92 -17.00 0.20
C LYS A 260 -7.92 -18.12 1.22
N SER A 261 -6.83 -18.88 1.31
CA SER A 261 -6.64 -19.90 2.33
C SER A 261 -6.69 -19.30 3.73
N TYR A 262 -5.95 -18.22 3.95
CA TYR A 262 -5.99 -17.52 5.24
C TYR A 262 -7.31 -16.78 5.48
N ALA A 263 -7.92 -16.22 4.44
CA ALA A 263 -9.26 -15.60 4.56
C ALA A 263 -10.32 -16.62 4.99
N ALA A 264 -10.27 -17.86 4.49
CA ALA A 264 -11.14 -18.96 4.93
C ALA A 264 -10.93 -19.34 6.40
N ALA A 265 -9.72 -19.11 6.92
CA ALA A 265 -9.38 -19.28 8.34
C ALA A 265 -9.67 -18.01 9.19
N GLY A 266 -10.31 -16.98 8.63
CA GLY A 266 -10.64 -15.73 9.32
C GLY A 266 -9.47 -14.75 9.46
N VAL A 267 -8.36 -14.96 8.75
CA VAL A 267 -7.16 -14.13 8.81
C VAL A 267 -6.94 -13.41 7.48
N SER A 268 -6.82 -12.08 7.52
CA SER A 268 -6.52 -11.29 6.32
C SER A 268 -5.01 -11.13 6.14
N ILE A 269 -4.52 -11.41 4.94
CA ILE A 269 -3.14 -11.18 4.54
C ILE A 269 -3.09 -10.42 3.21
N PRO A 270 -1.97 -9.76 2.87
CA PRO A 270 -1.83 -9.00 1.62
C PRO A 270 -2.09 -9.85 0.37
N ARG A 271 -2.50 -9.17 -0.72
CA ARG A 271 -2.79 -9.81 -2.02
C ARG A 271 -1.53 -10.35 -2.70
N THR A 272 -0.42 -9.63 -2.63
CA THR A 272 0.80 -9.94 -3.37
C THR A 272 1.77 -10.82 -2.57
N SER A 273 2.55 -11.64 -3.26
CA SER A 273 3.63 -12.46 -2.64
C SER A 273 4.61 -11.58 -1.86
N GLN A 274 4.95 -10.40 -2.39
CA GLN A 274 5.85 -9.46 -1.73
C GLN A 274 5.23 -8.84 -0.48
N GLY A 275 3.94 -8.48 -0.52
CA GLY A 275 3.20 -8.04 0.68
C GLY A 275 3.16 -9.13 1.75
N GLN A 276 2.93 -10.38 1.33
CA GLN A 276 2.94 -11.56 2.22
C GLN A 276 4.33 -11.82 2.82
N ALA A 277 5.42 -11.48 2.12
CA ALA A 277 6.78 -11.54 2.66
C ALA A 277 7.00 -10.62 3.87
N GLY A 278 6.17 -9.59 4.03
CA GLY A 278 6.17 -8.69 5.19
C GLY A 278 5.16 -9.06 6.28
N ALA A 279 4.27 -10.05 6.04
CA ALA A 279 3.20 -10.39 6.95
C ALA A 279 3.67 -11.32 8.08
N GLY A 280 2.99 -11.29 9.22
CA GLY A 280 3.27 -12.16 10.36
C GLY A 280 4.69 -12.04 10.91
N ARG A 281 5.19 -13.11 11.56
CA ARG A 281 6.56 -13.16 12.06
C ARG A 281 7.49 -13.97 11.15
N ALA A 282 8.75 -13.58 11.07
CA ALA A 282 9.77 -14.38 10.39
C ALA A 282 10.02 -15.70 11.13
N VAL A 283 10.27 -16.76 10.37
CA VAL A 283 10.71 -18.06 10.89
C VAL A 283 11.98 -18.50 10.17
N SER A 284 12.82 -19.27 10.88
CA SER A 284 14.02 -19.87 10.26
C SER A 284 13.65 -21.15 9.51
N ARG A 285 14.55 -21.62 8.63
CA ARG A 285 14.31 -22.84 7.82
C ARG A 285 14.00 -24.07 8.68
N GLY A 286 14.65 -24.20 9.85
CA GLY A 286 14.42 -25.32 10.77
C GLY A 286 13.10 -25.24 11.55
N GLU A 287 12.48 -24.05 11.63
CA GLU A 287 11.22 -23.82 12.35
C GLU A 287 9.98 -23.90 11.47
N VAL A 288 10.13 -24.12 10.16
CA VAL A 288 9.00 -24.21 9.22
C VAL A 288 8.04 -25.31 9.64
N THR A 289 6.77 -24.95 9.74
CA THR A 289 5.67 -25.85 10.08
C THR A 289 4.50 -25.69 9.11
N ALA A 290 3.54 -26.59 9.21
CA ALA A 290 2.32 -26.55 8.41
C ALA A 290 1.60 -25.20 8.51
N GLY A 291 1.24 -24.61 7.39
CA GLY A 291 0.60 -23.31 7.26
C GLY A 291 1.55 -22.13 7.10
N ASP A 292 2.85 -22.26 7.41
CA ASP A 292 3.80 -21.16 7.18
C ASP A 292 3.85 -20.79 5.67
N LEU A 293 3.97 -19.50 5.38
CA LEU A 293 4.17 -19.03 4.01
C LEU A 293 5.65 -19.10 3.64
N ILE A 294 5.92 -19.69 2.49
CA ILE A 294 7.26 -19.76 1.92
C ILE A 294 7.29 -18.88 0.68
N ILE A 295 8.08 -17.83 0.76
CA ILE A 295 8.19 -16.84 -0.30
C ILE A 295 9.49 -17.12 -1.08
N TYR A 296 9.39 -17.08 -2.40
CA TYR A 296 10.46 -17.46 -3.32
C TYR A 296 10.87 -16.33 -4.26
N ASN A 297 12.05 -16.46 -4.86
CA ASN A 297 12.51 -15.66 -6.00
C ASN A 297 12.40 -14.14 -5.75
N GLY A 298 12.89 -13.68 -4.58
CA GLY A 298 12.87 -12.26 -4.24
C GLY A 298 11.47 -11.66 -3.99
N GLY A 299 10.48 -12.50 -3.63
CA GLY A 299 9.11 -12.05 -3.38
C GLY A 299 8.18 -12.21 -4.59
N MET A 300 8.60 -12.92 -5.63
CA MET A 300 7.82 -13.06 -6.87
C MET A 300 6.95 -14.33 -6.91
N HIS A 301 7.05 -15.19 -5.90
CA HIS A 301 6.24 -16.39 -5.79
C HIS A 301 6.04 -16.78 -4.32
N VAL A 302 4.94 -17.45 -4.01
CA VAL A 302 4.62 -17.93 -2.65
C VAL A 302 3.92 -19.28 -2.71
N GLY A 303 4.16 -20.08 -1.69
CA GLY A 303 3.40 -21.29 -1.39
C GLY A 303 3.18 -21.40 0.11
N MET A 304 2.36 -22.38 0.52
CA MET A 304 2.08 -22.67 1.92
C MET A 304 2.74 -23.99 2.31
N ALA A 305 3.53 -23.97 3.37
CA ALA A 305 4.19 -25.16 3.88
C ALA A 305 3.16 -26.22 4.30
N VAL A 306 3.31 -27.42 3.79
CA VAL A 306 2.58 -28.61 4.24
C VAL A 306 3.25 -29.18 5.49
N ASP A 307 4.55 -29.17 5.49
CA ASP A 307 5.47 -29.52 6.58
C ASP A 307 6.85 -28.88 6.33
N ASN A 308 7.87 -29.31 7.04
CA ASN A 308 9.23 -28.78 6.86
C ASN A 308 9.88 -29.15 5.50
N GLY A 309 9.36 -30.10 4.76
CA GLY A 309 9.94 -30.58 3.49
C GLY A 309 9.08 -30.33 2.26
N ARG A 310 7.83 -29.91 2.42
CA ARG A 310 6.87 -29.83 1.32
C ARG A 310 6.05 -28.54 1.37
N VAL A 311 5.63 -28.09 0.18
CA VAL A 311 4.84 -26.88 -0.01
C VAL A 311 3.69 -27.16 -0.99
N VAL A 312 2.50 -26.64 -0.72
CA VAL A 312 1.40 -26.55 -1.68
C VAL A 312 1.42 -25.18 -2.32
N HIS A 313 1.32 -25.14 -3.66
CA HIS A 313 1.36 -23.90 -4.41
C HIS A 313 0.60 -23.96 -5.73
N ALA A 314 0.19 -22.81 -6.25
CA ALA A 314 -0.23 -22.57 -7.63
C ALA A 314 0.95 -21.99 -8.39
N SER A 315 1.49 -22.71 -9.38
CA SER A 315 2.79 -22.41 -9.98
C SER A 315 2.72 -21.47 -11.18
N THR A 316 2.09 -21.91 -12.28
CA THR A 316 2.00 -21.16 -13.54
C THR A 316 0.92 -21.76 -14.46
N ASP A 317 0.60 -21.06 -15.56
CA ASP A 317 -0.41 -21.50 -16.52
C ASP A 317 -0.13 -22.91 -17.05
N GLY A 318 -1.15 -23.76 -17.16
CA GLY A 318 -1.02 -25.16 -17.57
C GLY A 318 -0.55 -26.13 -16.47
N VAL A 319 -0.29 -25.64 -15.26
CA VAL A 319 0.11 -26.44 -14.10
C VAL A 319 -0.99 -26.38 -13.02
N PRO A 320 -1.43 -27.54 -12.50
CA PRO A 320 -2.40 -27.55 -11.41
C PRO A 320 -1.77 -27.16 -10.07
N VAL A 321 -2.61 -26.71 -9.13
CA VAL A 321 -2.23 -26.61 -7.71
C VAL A 321 -1.80 -27.99 -7.22
N LYS A 322 -0.63 -28.06 -6.61
CA LYS A 322 -0.04 -29.34 -6.18
C LYS A 322 0.94 -29.17 -5.02
N ILE A 323 1.23 -30.28 -4.37
CA ILE A 323 2.31 -30.37 -3.39
C ILE A 323 3.59 -30.77 -4.10
N VAL A 324 4.69 -30.07 -3.77
CA VAL A 324 6.04 -30.32 -4.24
C VAL A 324 7.04 -30.25 -3.09
N ALA A 325 8.30 -30.64 -3.32
CA ALA A 325 9.36 -30.38 -2.35
C ALA A 325 9.50 -28.88 -2.06
N LEU A 326 9.81 -28.53 -0.82
CA LEU A 326 9.79 -27.14 -0.36
C LEU A 326 10.73 -26.23 -1.14
N GLU A 327 11.85 -26.74 -1.62
CA GLU A 327 12.83 -25.98 -2.43
C GLU A 327 12.53 -26.02 -3.94
N ALA A 328 11.55 -26.81 -4.40
CA ALA A 328 11.27 -26.97 -5.83
C ALA A 328 10.76 -25.68 -6.53
N PRO A 329 9.99 -24.77 -5.89
CA PRO A 329 9.53 -23.56 -6.55
C PRO A 329 10.61 -22.51 -6.81
N GLY A 330 11.80 -22.63 -6.21
CA GLY A 330 12.91 -21.72 -6.43
C GLY A 330 13.69 -21.35 -5.16
N SER A 331 14.49 -20.29 -5.24
CA SER A 331 15.25 -19.80 -4.09
C SER A 331 14.35 -19.21 -3.03
N ILE A 332 14.46 -19.69 -1.79
CA ILE A 332 13.68 -19.16 -0.66
C ILE A 332 14.17 -17.77 -0.32
N TYR A 333 13.25 -16.78 -0.33
CA TYR A 333 13.50 -15.40 0.01
C TYR A 333 13.09 -15.07 1.45
N ALA A 334 11.94 -15.55 1.87
CA ALA A 334 11.43 -15.34 3.23
C ALA A 334 10.50 -16.50 3.64
N MET A 335 10.40 -16.72 4.95
CA MET A 335 9.46 -17.67 5.54
C MET A 335 8.68 -16.94 6.64
N ARG A 336 7.36 -17.06 6.63
CA ARG A 336 6.47 -16.26 7.50
C ARG A 336 5.42 -17.11 8.18
N ARG A 337 5.31 -16.97 9.49
CA ARG A 337 4.21 -17.52 10.27
C ARG A 337 3.15 -16.47 10.49
N ILE A 338 1.97 -16.73 9.94
CA ILE A 338 0.83 -15.80 9.99
C ILE A 338 -0.01 -16.03 11.25
N ALA A 339 -0.26 -17.29 11.57
CA ALA A 339 -1.02 -17.70 12.75
C ALA A 339 -0.33 -18.88 13.44
N GLY A 340 -0.31 -18.90 14.76
CA GLY A 340 0.33 -19.93 15.55
C GLY A 340 0.52 -19.48 16.98
#